data_5bef11237e18ec99d6b6249d04bb1c1e
#
_entry.id   5bef11237e18ec99d6b6249d04bb1c1e
#
_cell.length_a   1.000
_cell.length_b   1.000
_cell.length_c   1.000
_cell.angle_alpha   90.00
_cell.angle_beta   90.00
_cell.angle_gamma   90.00
#
_symmetry.space_group_name_H-M   'P 1'
#
loop_
_entity.id
_entity.type
_entity.pdbx_description
1 polymer ?
#
loop_
_entity_poly.entity_id
_entity_poly.type
_entity_poly.pdbx_seq_one_letter_code
_entity_poly.pdbx_strand_id
1 'polypeptide(L)'
;MIRVSGGVNSFRSGRLAADLIGRWRVFDAGFELRASVKARAVVAHNGRPKLALARIIPALLFLMVVAVALPLLPAHASTQTLLAFSARVAGDDARTRIVIDFEKKPEFSVHYVAAPERVVVELPATAFGFPAEDLSARGLFRDIRYGTMDESSARIVLTAKKPVKLVLAETQPNENGTFRLVLDAEMTSKEIFSDLVKTQDWQMPVEPAPNALATGEQDNVFTVAVDAGHGGIDAGATGAATKTSEKTITLAFARMLSERLNKIAGIKAFLTRDDDTFLSLSERVTLARQGHADLFVSLHADTLAQKDIRGATVYTLSDRASDRMAENLAARENLSDELAGFSIHSGPPEVADILLDLARRETQAFSVALASNVVESFEGQIGLINNPHRYAGFQVLRAPDIPSVLLELGFLSNTEDEKLLLDEAWRTKVTDRLADAVRRYRDRALANGG
;
A
#
# COMPACT_ATOMS: atom_id res chain seq x y z
N MET A 1 -36.51 -9.23 -54.47
CA MET A 1 -36.05 -9.40 -55.86
C MET A 1 -34.55 -9.29 -55.91
N ILE A 2 -33.93 -10.37 -56.41
CA ILE A 2 -32.61 -10.51 -57.02
C ILE A 2 -31.41 -10.55 -56.06
N ARG A 3 -30.91 -11.71 -55.71
CA ARG A 3 -29.91 -12.72 -56.25
C ARG A 3 -28.47 -12.23 -56.02
N VAL A 4 -27.71 -12.89 -55.12
CA VAL A 4 -26.93 -14.15 -55.17
C VAL A 4 -25.86 -14.22 -56.24
N SER A 5 -24.63 -14.33 -55.83
CA SER A 5 -23.57 -15.24 -56.29
C SER A 5 -22.32 -15.00 -55.45
N GLY A 6 -21.66 -15.90 -54.80
CA GLY A 6 -21.29 -17.26 -55.18
C GLY A 6 -19.84 -17.29 -55.59
N GLY A 7 -18.94 -17.80 -54.78
CA GLY A 7 -17.56 -17.98 -55.09
C GLY A 7 -16.82 -18.80 -54.04
N VAL A 8 -17.01 -20.12 -54.10
CA VAL A 8 -16.17 -21.13 -53.43
C VAL A 8 -14.96 -21.38 -54.26
N ASN A 9 -13.76 -21.36 -53.67
CA ASN A 9 -12.63 -22.14 -54.16
C ASN A 9 -11.78 -22.67 -53.03
N SER A 10 -11.82 -23.96 -52.88
CA SER A 10 -10.91 -24.85 -52.20
C SER A 10 -9.60 -24.95 -53.00
N PHE A 11 -8.46 -25.07 -52.37
CA PHE A 11 -7.47 -26.09 -52.71
C PHE A 11 -6.27 -26.14 -51.72
N ARG A 12 -6.09 -27.36 -51.18
CA ARG A 12 -4.88 -28.16 -50.93
C ARG A 12 -3.86 -27.75 -49.84
N SER A 13 -3.91 -28.61 -48.89
CA SER A 13 -2.81 -29.36 -48.20
C SER A 13 -1.39 -29.16 -48.71
N GLY A 14 -0.48 -28.84 -47.79
CA GLY A 14 0.96 -29.02 -47.91
C GLY A 14 1.58 -29.13 -46.53
N ARG A 15 1.95 -30.38 -46.15
CA ARG A 15 2.81 -30.67 -45.02
C ARG A 15 4.19 -30.07 -45.27
N LEU A 16 4.78 -29.48 -44.23
CA LEU A 16 6.24 -29.61 -43.98
C LEU A 16 6.48 -29.33 -42.48
N ALA A 17 6.90 -30.39 -41.81
CA ALA A 17 7.51 -30.34 -40.49
C ALA A 17 8.98 -29.89 -40.68
N ALA A 18 9.50 -29.09 -39.77
CA ALA A 18 10.86 -29.24 -39.25
C ALA A 18 11.20 -28.08 -38.29
N ASP A 19 11.53 -28.47 -37.08
CA ASP A 19 12.59 -27.96 -36.20
C ASP A 19 12.84 -26.46 -36.06
N LEU A 20 12.53 -25.97 -34.84
CA LEU A 20 13.40 -24.99 -34.20
C LEU A 20 13.34 -25.19 -32.67
N ILE A 21 14.21 -26.09 -32.20
CA ILE A 21 14.57 -26.22 -30.79
C ILE A 21 15.47 -25.02 -30.46
N GLY A 22 14.91 -24.00 -29.83
CA GLY A 22 15.65 -22.88 -29.25
C GLY A 22 16.29 -23.28 -27.91
N ARG A 23 17.59 -23.42 -27.91
CA ARG A 23 18.44 -23.69 -26.74
C ARG A 23 18.35 -22.52 -25.74
N TRP A 24 17.83 -22.78 -24.57
CA TRP A 24 18.07 -21.96 -23.38
C TRP A 24 19.41 -22.40 -22.77
N ARG A 25 20.40 -21.52 -22.79
CA ARG A 25 21.64 -21.68 -22.02
C ARG A 25 21.39 -21.19 -20.60
N VAL A 26 21.32 -22.12 -19.68
CA VAL A 26 21.50 -21.85 -18.25
C VAL A 26 23.00 -21.62 -18.03
N PHE A 27 23.38 -20.45 -17.56
CA PHE A 27 24.73 -20.18 -17.06
C PHE A 27 24.82 -20.75 -15.64
N ASP A 28 25.45 -21.91 -15.53
CA ASP A 28 25.85 -22.54 -14.28
C ASP A 28 27.26 -22.02 -13.95
N ALA A 29 27.37 -21.13 -12.97
CA ALA A 29 28.66 -20.69 -12.45
C ALA A 29 29.13 -21.66 -11.36
N GLY A 30 29.65 -22.80 -11.80
CA GLY A 30 30.33 -23.74 -10.92
C GLY A 30 31.69 -23.19 -10.49
N PHE A 31 31.81 -22.87 -9.22
CA PHE A 31 33.08 -22.58 -8.55
C PHE A 31 33.69 -23.92 -8.05
N GLU A 32 34.52 -24.57 -8.90
CA GLU A 32 35.33 -25.70 -8.48
C GLU A 32 36.57 -25.23 -7.69
N LEU A 33 36.55 -25.41 -6.37
CA LEU A 33 37.74 -25.31 -5.54
C LEU A 33 38.51 -26.64 -5.65
N ARG A 34 39.46 -26.73 -6.56
CA ARG A 34 40.45 -27.86 -6.58
C ARG A 34 41.52 -27.57 -5.56
N ALA A 35 41.39 -28.16 -4.38
CA ALA A 35 42.49 -28.30 -3.44
C ALA A 35 43.36 -29.49 -3.89
N SER A 36 44.47 -29.24 -4.55
CA SER A 36 45.48 -30.22 -4.90
C SER A 36 46.35 -30.48 -3.67
N VAL A 37 46.07 -31.53 -2.91
CA VAL A 37 46.99 -32.05 -1.88
C VAL A 37 47.94 -33.03 -2.55
N LYS A 38 49.17 -32.60 -2.85
CA LYS A 38 50.26 -33.48 -3.20
C LYS A 38 50.77 -34.21 -1.95
N ALA A 39 50.35 -35.43 -1.76
CA ALA A 39 50.97 -36.33 -0.76
C ALA A 39 52.37 -36.75 -1.26
N ARG A 40 53.42 -36.19 -0.67
CA ARG A 40 54.77 -36.75 -0.77
C ARG A 40 54.92 -37.84 0.29
N ALA A 41 54.97 -39.08 -0.13
CA ALA A 41 55.37 -40.18 0.74
C ALA A 41 56.85 -40.02 1.07
N VAL A 42 57.15 -39.74 2.33
CA VAL A 42 58.50 -39.86 2.90
C VAL A 42 58.49 -41.16 3.73
N VAL A 43 59.18 -42.13 3.23
CA VAL A 43 59.50 -43.32 4.01
C VAL A 43 60.55 -42.94 5.05
N ALA A 44 60.18 -43.00 6.33
CA ALA A 44 61.13 -42.87 7.44
C ALA A 44 60.84 -43.91 8.48
N HIS A 45 61.93 -44.58 8.78
CA HIS A 45 62.20 -45.63 9.72
C HIS A 45 61.79 -45.31 11.17
N ASN A 46 61.23 -46.28 11.85
CA ASN A 46 61.13 -46.50 13.30
C ASN A 46 61.10 -45.28 14.26
N GLY A 47 59.89 -44.97 14.77
CA GLY A 47 59.73 -44.08 15.92
C GLY A 47 58.25 -43.93 16.31
N ARG A 48 57.90 -44.34 17.51
CA ARG A 48 56.54 -44.46 18.09
C ARG A 48 55.65 -43.25 17.87
N PRO A 49 54.37 -43.36 17.42
CA PRO A 49 53.48 -42.26 17.20
C PRO A 49 52.74 -41.85 18.50
N LYS A 50 53.27 -40.91 19.25
CA LYS A 50 52.58 -40.33 20.42
C LYS A 50 52.27 -38.83 20.31
N LEU A 51 52.52 -38.18 19.18
CA LEU A 51 52.36 -36.71 19.05
C LEU A 51 51.33 -36.25 18.05
N ALA A 52 50.64 -37.12 17.33
CA ALA A 52 49.66 -36.71 16.32
C ALA A 52 48.24 -36.47 16.88
N LEU A 53 47.88 -37.11 18.01
CA LEU A 53 46.54 -37.01 18.58
C LEU A 53 46.30 -35.68 19.33
N ALA A 54 47.36 -35.07 19.87
CA ALA A 54 47.23 -33.81 20.66
C ALA A 54 46.97 -32.56 19.83
N ARG A 55 47.11 -32.61 18.48
CA ARG A 55 46.86 -31.47 17.59
C ARG A 55 45.52 -31.52 16.85
N ILE A 56 44.84 -32.67 16.85
CA ILE A 56 43.53 -32.83 16.18
C ILE A 56 42.38 -32.47 17.12
N ILE A 57 42.54 -32.68 18.43
CA ILE A 57 41.49 -32.39 19.43
C ILE A 57 41.16 -30.90 19.51
N PRO A 58 42.11 -29.93 19.54
CA PRO A 58 41.76 -28.50 19.57
C PRO A 58 41.15 -28.00 18.28
N ALA A 59 41.50 -28.59 17.12
CA ALA A 59 40.89 -28.21 15.83
C ALA A 59 39.43 -28.68 15.72
N LEU A 60 39.12 -29.87 16.22
CA LEU A 60 37.75 -30.40 16.30
C LEU A 60 36.89 -29.64 17.33
N LEU A 61 37.49 -29.26 18.49
CA LEU A 61 36.79 -28.42 19.48
C LEU A 61 36.52 -27.02 18.96
N PHE A 62 37.44 -26.41 18.21
CA PHE A 62 37.26 -25.11 17.58
C PHE A 62 36.17 -25.16 16.48
N LEU A 63 36.13 -26.25 15.69
CA LEU A 63 35.09 -26.44 14.69
C LEU A 63 33.69 -26.60 15.34
N MET A 64 33.62 -27.30 16.48
CA MET A 64 32.39 -27.50 17.24
C MET A 64 31.91 -26.21 17.91
N VAL A 65 32.81 -25.36 18.40
CA VAL A 65 32.48 -24.07 18.99
C VAL A 65 32.02 -23.07 17.93
N VAL A 66 32.60 -23.07 16.72
CA VAL A 66 32.17 -22.25 15.60
C VAL A 66 30.81 -22.70 15.09
N ALA A 67 30.49 -24.01 15.11
CA ALA A 67 29.15 -24.51 14.71
C ALA A 67 28.04 -24.13 15.72
N VAL A 68 28.38 -23.94 17.02
CA VAL A 68 27.41 -23.52 18.05
C VAL A 68 27.26 -21.99 18.10
N ALA A 69 28.25 -21.22 17.58
CA ALA A 69 28.22 -19.75 17.54
C ALA A 69 27.61 -19.17 16.24
N LEU A 70 27.15 -20.00 15.30
CA LEU A 70 26.31 -19.52 14.21
C LEU A 70 25.00 -19.00 14.84
N PRO A 71 24.67 -17.71 14.76
CA PRO A 71 23.37 -17.25 15.19
C PRO A 71 22.34 -18.06 14.39
N LEU A 72 21.43 -18.74 15.09
CA LEU A 72 20.19 -19.22 14.51
C LEU A 72 19.49 -17.94 13.99
N LEU A 73 19.74 -17.60 12.73
CA LEU A 73 18.91 -16.62 12.04
C LEU A 73 17.48 -17.15 12.21
N PRO A 74 16.56 -16.35 12.77
CA PRO A 74 15.17 -16.76 12.82
C PRO A 74 14.80 -17.11 11.38
N ALA A 75 14.44 -18.36 11.14
CA ALA A 75 13.80 -18.73 9.89
C ALA A 75 12.55 -17.85 9.83
N HIS A 76 12.57 -16.84 8.95
CA HIS A 76 11.36 -16.16 8.58
C HIS A 76 10.47 -17.26 8.02
N ALA A 77 9.48 -17.68 8.82
CA ALA A 77 8.42 -18.54 8.31
C ALA A 77 7.83 -17.72 7.16
N SER A 78 8.07 -18.13 5.93
CA SER A 78 7.38 -17.55 4.78
C SER A 78 5.91 -17.78 5.06
N THR A 79 5.19 -16.72 5.41
CA THR A 79 3.74 -16.76 5.52
C THR A 79 3.22 -17.16 4.15
N GLN A 80 2.78 -18.42 4.05
CA GLN A 80 2.35 -18.97 2.78
C GLN A 80 1.04 -18.26 2.42
N THR A 81 1.09 -17.38 1.43
CA THR A 81 -0.08 -16.65 0.92
C THR A 81 -1.15 -17.64 0.47
N LEU A 82 -2.34 -17.52 1.00
CA LEU A 82 -3.52 -18.28 0.58
C LEU A 82 -4.01 -17.79 -0.77
N LEU A 83 -4.54 -18.69 -1.60
CA LEU A 83 -5.24 -18.32 -2.83
C LEU A 83 -6.75 -18.50 -2.64
N ALA A 84 -7.49 -17.40 -2.72
CA ALA A 84 -8.93 -17.37 -2.91
C ALA A 84 -9.22 -17.33 -4.41
N PHE A 85 -9.73 -18.40 -5.01
CA PHE A 85 -9.79 -18.56 -6.46
C PHE A 85 -11.20 -18.42 -7.06
N SER A 86 -12.25 -18.36 -6.23
CA SER A 86 -13.64 -18.19 -6.65
C SER A 86 -14.42 -17.50 -5.54
N ALA A 87 -15.37 -16.66 -5.92
CA ALA A 87 -16.29 -16.03 -4.98
C ALA A 87 -17.68 -15.94 -5.57
N ARG A 88 -18.71 -15.82 -4.73
CA ARG A 88 -20.08 -15.55 -5.16
C ARG A 88 -20.92 -14.98 -4.03
N VAL A 89 -21.82 -14.09 -4.39
CA VAL A 89 -22.81 -13.50 -3.50
C VAL A 89 -24.19 -13.86 -4.00
N ALA A 90 -25.05 -14.36 -3.11
CA ALA A 90 -26.43 -14.72 -3.41
C ALA A 90 -27.35 -14.29 -2.27
N GLY A 91 -28.61 -14.01 -2.60
CA GLY A 91 -29.63 -13.63 -1.62
C GLY A 91 -30.27 -12.28 -1.91
N ASP A 92 -30.96 -11.76 -0.90
CA ASP A 92 -31.79 -10.55 -0.97
C ASP A 92 -31.55 -9.64 0.26
N ASP A 93 -32.40 -8.61 0.41
CA ASP A 93 -32.31 -7.64 1.51
C ASP A 93 -32.73 -8.18 2.90
N ALA A 94 -33.15 -9.48 2.99
CA ALA A 94 -33.45 -10.16 4.24
C ALA A 94 -32.34 -11.14 4.65
N ARG A 95 -31.76 -11.84 3.65
CA ARG A 95 -30.67 -12.80 3.82
C ARG A 95 -29.69 -12.75 2.66
N THR A 96 -28.40 -12.74 2.96
CA THR A 96 -27.35 -12.77 1.96
C THR A 96 -26.29 -13.78 2.35
N ARG A 97 -25.96 -14.68 1.42
CA ARG A 97 -24.86 -15.65 1.53
C ARG A 97 -23.69 -15.20 0.69
N ILE A 98 -22.51 -15.18 1.29
CA ILE A 98 -21.23 -14.98 0.62
C ILE A 98 -20.47 -16.30 0.73
N VAL A 99 -19.91 -16.75 -0.39
CA VAL A 99 -19.11 -17.96 -0.46
C VAL A 99 -17.82 -17.64 -1.20
N ILE A 100 -16.68 -18.04 -0.60
CA ILE A 100 -15.34 -17.85 -1.18
C ILE A 100 -14.63 -19.19 -1.11
N ASP A 101 -14.10 -19.66 -2.25
CA ASP A 101 -13.38 -20.92 -2.36
C ASP A 101 -11.87 -20.67 -2.28
N PHE A 102 -11.17 -21.44 -1.41
CA PHE A 102 -9.75 -21.34 -1.13
C PHE A 102 -9.03 -22.66 -1.47
N GLU A 103 -7.76 -22.57 -1.89
CA GLU A 103 -6.92 -23.77 -2.12
C GLU A 103 -6.60 -24.52 -0.83
N LYS A 104 -6.48 -23.82 0.31
CA LYS A 104 -6.22 -24.34 1.65
C LYS A 104 -7.23 -23.77 2.63
N LYS A 105 -7.35 -24.44 3.79
CA LYS A 105 -8.25 -23.98 4.85
C LYS A 105 -7.82 -22.59 5.36
N PRO A 106 -8.63 -21.54 5.17
CA PRO A 106 -8.35 -20.25 5.78
C PRO A 106 -8.69 -20.30 7.27
N GLU A 107 -7.82 -19.75 8.08
CA GLU A 107 -8.18 -19.29 9.41
C GLU A 107 -8.76 -17.87 9.28
N PHE A 108 -9.82 -17.57 10.02
CA PHE A 108 -10.45 -16.26 9.91
C PHE A 108 -11.08 -15.84 11.24
N SER A 109 -11.27 -14.55 11.41
CA SER A 109 -12.08 -13.98 12.47
C SER A 109 -13.10 -13.00 11.90
N VAL A 110 -14.19 -12.79 12.65
CA VAL A 110 -15.29 -11.90 12.25
C VAL A 110 -15.49 -10.84 13.30
N HIS A 111 -15.61 -9.59 12.87
CA HIS A 111 -15.78 -8.44 13.74
C HIS A 111 -16.90 -7.55 13.21
N TYR A 112 -17.55 -6.83 14.13
CA TYR A 112 -18.64 -5.91 13.83
C TYR A 112 -18.18 -4.47 14.12
N VAL A 113 -18.42 -3.56 13.18
CA VAL A 113 -18.02 -2.17 13.28
C VAL A 113 -19.22 -1.28 13.02
N ALA A 114 -19.49 -0.34 13.91
CA ALA A 114 -20.58 0.62 13.79
C ALA A 114 -20.16 1.89 13.01
N ALA A 115 -21.14 2.63 12.53
CA ALA A 115 -21.01 3.94 11.91
C ALA A 115 -20.04 4.02 10.68
N PRO A 116 -20.41 3.44 9.54
CA PRO A 116 -21.61 2.66 9.24
C PRO A 116 -21.52 1.21 9.71
N GLU A 117 -22.65 0.50 9.70
CA GLU A 117 -22.70 -0.91 10.06
C GLU A 117 -21.90 -1.77 9.08
N ARG A 118 -20.84 -2.43 9.57
CA ARG A 118 -19.95 -3.29 8.78
C ARG A 118 -19.69 -4.62 9.46
N VAL A 119 -19.49 -5.64 8.66
CA VAL A 119 -18.88 -6.90 9.09
C VAL A 119 -17.50 -6.98 8.49
N VAL A 120 -16.48 -7.13 9.31
CA VAL A 120 -15.08 -7.25 8.91
C VAL A 120 -14.64 -8.69 9.09
N VAL A 121 -14.10 -9.29 8.05
CA VAL A 121 -13.52 -10.64 8.09
C VAL A 121 -12.02 -10.51 7.91
N GLU A 122 -11.28 -10.86 8.95
CA GLU A 122 -9.81 -10.93 8.92
C GLU A 122 -9.37 -12.27 8.39
N LEU A 123 -8.37 -12.27 7.53
CA LEU A 123 -7.76 -13.42 6.90
C LEU A 123 -6.23 -13.34 7.03
N PRO A 124 -5.49 -14.45 7.03
CA PRO A 124 -4.05 -14.42 6.80
C PRO A 124 -3.74 -13.89 5.40
N ALA A 125 -2.47 -13.68 5.08
CA ALA A 125 -2.05 -13.24 3.75
C ALA A 125 -2.82 -14.01 2.66
N THR A 126 -3.63 -13.31 1.85
CA THR A 126 -4.52 -13.90 0.86
C THR A 126 -4.44 -13.16 -0.46
N ALA A 127 -4.17 -13.90 -1.53
CA ALA A 127 -4.31 -13.42 -2.90
C ALA A 127 -5.74 -13.72 -3.40
N PHE A 128 -6.44 -12.70 -3.89
CA PHE A 128 -7.78 -12.84 -4.43
C PHE A 128 -7.68 -12.99 -5.95
N GLY A 129 -7.81 -14.23 -6.44
CA GLY A 129 -7.61 -14.63 -7.84
C GLY A 129 -8.90 -14.80 -8.64
N PHE A 130 -10.01 -14.18 -8.25
CA PHE A 130 -11.30 -14.22 -8.95
C PHE A 130 -11.66 -12.83 -9.51
N PRO A 131 -12.54 -12.75 -10.53
CA PRO A 131 -13.03 -11.48 -11.08
C PRO A 131 -13.75 -10.64 -10.00
N ALA A 132 -13.55 -9.33 -10.02
CA ALA A 132 -14.13 -8.42 -9.02
C ALA A 132 -15.67 -8.46 -8.99
N GLU A 133 -16.30 -8.76 -10.14
CA GLU A 133 -17.75 -8.92 -10.27
C GLU A 133 -18.32 -10.10 -9.49
N ASP A 134 -17.51 -11.14 -9.21
CA ASP A 134 -17.96 -12.33 -8.48
C ASP A 134 -18.26 -12.03 -7.00
N LEU A 135 -17.60 -11.01 -6.43
CA LEU A 135 -17.84 -10.55 -5.07
C LEU A 135 -18.50 -9.15 -5.03
N SER A 136 -19.27 -8.82 -6.05
CA SER A 136 -20.03 -7.56 -6.11
C SER A 136 -21.09 -7.48 -5.03
N ALA A 137 -21.27 -6.30 -4.45
CA ALA A 137 -22.26 -6.02 -3.42
C ALA A 137 -23.70 -6.35 -3.89
N ARG A 138 -24.43 -7.13 -3.09
CA ARG A 138 -25.80 -7.56 -3.35
C ARG A 138 -26.57 -7.79 -2.06
N GLY A 139 -27.89 -7.79 -2.11
CA GLY A 139 -28.77 -8.10 -0.99
C GLY A 139 -28.57 -7.12 0.17
N LEU A 140 -28.22 -7.63 1.33
CA LEU A 140 -28.01 -6.85 2.56
C LEU A 140 -26.84 -5.86 2.48
N PHE A 141 -25.88 -6.06 1.58
CA PHE A 141 -24.68 -5.24 1.49
C PHE A 141 -24.78 -4.22 0.37
N ARG A 142 -24.36 -2.98 0.67
CA ARG A 142 -24.25 -1.89 -0.30
C ARG A 142 -22.86 -1.80 -0.92
N ASP A 143 -21.84 -2.30 -0.19
CA ASP A 143 -20.45 -2.34 -0.63
C ASP A 143 -19.75 -3.58 -0.07
N ILE A 144 -18.85 -4.17 -0.85
CA ILE A 144 -17.97 -5.26 -0.43
C ILE A 144 -16.59 -4.94 -0.95
N ARG A 145 -15.64 -4.80 -0.02
CA ARG A 145 -14.24 -4.58 -0.34
C ARG A 145 -13.39 -5.72 0.19
N TYR A 146 -12.31 -6.00 -0.48
CA TYR A 146 -11.37 -7.04 -0.07
C TYR A 146 -9.98 -6.73 -0.63
N GLY A 147 -8.96 -7.15 0.10
CA GLY A 147 -7.57 -6.92 -0.31
C GLY A 147 -6.60 -7.24 0.82
N THR A 148 -5.32 -7.08 0.53
CA THR A 148 -4.25 -7.21 1.50
C THR A 148 -4.25 -6.00 2.44
N MET A 149 -3.94 -6.24 3.71
CA MET A 149 -3.66 -5.18 4.69
C MET A 149 -2.14 -4.95 4.77
N ASP A 150 -1.40 -6.06 4.93
CA ASP A 150 0.06 -6.11 4.98
C ASP A 150 0.57 -7.45 4.41
N GLU A 151 1.88 -7.74 4.53
CA GLU A 151 2.49 -9.00 4.05
C GLU A 151 1.91 -10.27 4.72
N SER A 152 1.28 -10.14 5.88
CA SER A 152 0.80 -11.26 6.71
C SER A 152 -0.71 -11.39 6.76
N SER A 153 -1.46 -10.38 6.35
CA SER A 153 -2.89 -10.29 6.55
C SER A 153 -3.66 -9.74 5.35
N ALA A 154 -4.92 -10.13 5.25
CA ALA A 154 -5.90 -9.65 4.30
C ALA A 154 -7.25 -9.45 4.98
N ARG A 155 -8.11 -8.65 4.37
CA ARG A 155 -9.39 -8.29 4.97
C ARG A 155 -10.51 -8.29 3.93
N ILE A 156 -11.73 -8.65 4.37
CA ILE A 156 -12.97 -8.44 3.61
C ILE A 156 -13.86 -7.55 4.47
N VAL A 157 -14.34 -6.44 3.91
CA VAL A 157 -15.22 -5.48 4.58
C VAL A 157 -16.58 -5.50 3.89
N LEU A 158 -17.61 -5.89 4.61
CA LEU A 158 -18.98 -5.99 4.16
C LEU A 158 -19.78 -4.82 4.75
N THR A 159 -19.99 -3.76 3.98
CA THR A 159 -20.78 -2.59 4.42
C THR A 159 -22.26 -2.83 4.22
N ALA A 160 -23.00 -2.88 5.30
CA ALA A 160 -24.41 -3.21 5.28
C ALA A 160 -25.31 -2.00 4.95
N LYS A 161 -26.47 -2.25 4.34
CA LYS A 161 -27.56 -1.26 4.12
C LYS A 161 -28.35 -1.02 5.39
N LYS A 162 -28.40 -2.02 6.28
CA LYS A 162 -29.12 -2.06 7.54
C LYS A 162 -28.33 -2.94 8.51
N PRO A 163 -28.57 -2.89 9.83
CA PRO A 163 -27.93 -3.77 10.78
C PRO A 163 -28.08 -5.25 10.42
N VAL A 164 -26.99 -6.00 10.42
CA VAL A 164 -26.91 -7.41 10.08
C VAL A 164 -26.22 -8.21 11.19
N LYS A 165 -26.51 -9.50 11.25
CA LYS A 165 -25.69 -10.46 12.02
C LYS A 165 -25.34 -11.64 11.12
N LEU A 166 -24.19 -12.25 11.31
CA LEU A 166 -23.88 -13.54 10.71
C LEU A 166 -24.53 -14.63 11.53
N VAL A 167 -25.35 -15.45 10.87
CA VAL A 167 -25.95 -16.66 11.47
C VAL A 167 -25.11 -17.89 11.18
N LEU A 168 -24.21 -17.80 10.20
CA LEU A 168 -23.19 -18.79 9.89
C LEU A 168 -21.92 -18.08 9.44
N ALA A 169 -20.78 -18.50 10.00
CA ALA A 169 -19.45 -18.12 9.53
C ALA A 169 -18.54 -19.33 9.78
N GLU A 170 -18.28 -20.11 8.73
CA GLU A 170 -17.49 -21.33 8.87
C GLU A 170 -16.74 -21.69 7.58
N THR A 171 -15.68 -22.47 7.75
CA THR A 171 -14.94 -23.07 6.65
C THR A 171 -15.38 -24.52 6.47
N GLN A 172 -15.82 -24.87 5.28
CA GLN A 172 -16.25 -26.22 4.89
C GLN A 172 -15.25 -26.84 3.90
N PRO A 173 -14.87 -28.11 4.03
CA PRO A 173 -14.07 -28.81 3.02
C PRO A 173 -14.92 -29.12 1.79
N ASN A 174 -14.31 -29.01 0.60
CA ASN A 174 -14.88 -29.49 -0.65
C ASN A 174 -14.39 -30.89 -0.99
N GLU A 175 -15.08 -31.62 -1.86
CA GLU A 175 -14.75 -32.98 -2.29
C GLU A 175 -13.37 -33.10 -2.98
N ASN A 176 -12.89 -32.03 -3.60
CA ASN A 176 -11.60 -31.95 -4.31
C ASN A 176 -10.42 -31.52 -3.43
N GLY A 177 -10.58 -31.47 -2.10
CA GLY A 177 -9.53 -31.09 -1.15
C GLY A 177 -9.32 -29.57 -1.02
N THR A 178 -10.15 -28.75 -1.66
CA THR A 178 -10.20 -27.28 -1.43
C THR A 178 -11.14 -26.96 -0.28
N PHE A 179 -11.22 -25.70 0.09
CA PHE A 179 -12.05 -25.25 1.22
C PHE A 179 -12.96 -24.10 0.79
N ARG A 180 -14.06 -23.98 1.47
CA ARG A 180 -15.07 -22.96 1.22
C ARG A 180 -15.34 -22.19 2.50
N LEU A 181 -15.11 -20.89 2.49
CA LEU A 181 -15.61 -19.99 3.53
C LEU A 181 -17.05 -19.60 3.20
N VAL A 182 -17.97 -19.88 4.12
CA VAL A 182 -19.40 -19.55 3.98
C VAL A 182 -19.77 -18.54 5.06
N LEU A 183 -20.31 -17.41 4.64
CA LEU A 183 -20.85 -16.35 5.49
C LEU A 183 -22.33 -16.17 5.16
N ASP A 184 -23.21 -16.47 6.12
CA ASP A 184 -24.65 -16.20 6.00
C ASP A 184 -25.03 -15.03 6.89
N ALA A 185 -25.43 -13.94 6.26
CA ALA A 185 -25.92 -12.76 6.93
C ALA A 185 -27.45 -12.70 6.92
N GLU A 186 -28.05 -12.26 8.01
CA GLU A 186 -29.46 -11.88 8.09
C GLU A 186 -29.64 -10.49 8.68
N MET A 187 -30.73 -9.82 8.29
CA MET A 187 -31.09 -8.53 8.87
C MET A 187 -31.38 -8.69 10.37
N THR A 188 -30.94 -7.73 11.17
CA THR A 188 -31.17 -7.71 12.63
C THR A 188 -31.58 -6.33 13.11
N SER A 189 -31.84 -6.17 14.42
CA SER A 189 -32.13 -4.87 15.01
C SER A 189 -30.84 -4.10 15.34
N LYS A 190 -30.96 -2.77 15.48
CA LYS A 190 -29.81 -1.92 15.88
C LYS A 190 -29.27 -2.29 17.25
N GLU A 191 -30.16 -2.70 18.16
CA GLU A 191 -29.82 -3.10 19.53
C GLU A 191 -28.90 -4.34 19.49
N ILE A 192 -29.33 -5.39 18.75
CA ILE A 192 -28.54 -6.62 18.61
C ILE A 192 -27.19 -6.34 17.93
N PHE A 193 -27.17 -5.52 16.88
CA PHE A 193 -25.94 -5.15 16.21
C PHE A 193 -25.00 -4.38 17.17
N SER A 194 -25.53 -3.42 17.93
CA SER A 194 -24.77 -2.67 18.93
C SER A 194 -24.18 -3.58 20.01
N ASP A 195 -24.90 -4.60 20.43
CA ASP A 195 -24.42 -5.57 21.42
C ASP A 195 -23.30 -6.45 20.83
N LEU A 196 -23.41 -6.87 19.57
CA LEU A 196 -22.33 -7.57 18.85
C LEU A 196 -21.03 -6.73 18.80
N VAL A 197 -21.16 -5.43 18.52
CA VAL A 197 -20.00 -4.51 18.52
C VAL A 197 -19.37 -4.39 19.90
N LYS A 198 -20.17 -4.38 20.97
CA LYS A 198 -19.67 -4.17 22.35
C LYS A 198 -19.10 -5.44 23.00
N THR A 199 -19.61 -6.62 22.63
CA THR A 199 -19.27 -7.89 23.30
C THR A 199 -18.10 -8.62 22.67
N GLN A 200 -17.59 -8.16 21.53
CA GLN A 200 -16.41 -8.75 20.88
C GLN A 200 -15.13 -8.31 21.60
N ASP A 201 -14.18 -9.22 21.74
CA ASP A 201 -12.85 -8.94 22.31
C ASP A 201 -11.90 -8.25 21.30
N TRP A 202 -12.36 -8.00 20.09
CA TRP A 202 -11.58 -7.35 19.06
C TRP A 202 -11.46 -5.85 19.36
N GLN A 203 -10.24 -5.45 19.70
CA GLN A 203 -9.88 -4.05 19.73
C GLN A 203 -9.27 -3.71 18.38
N MET A 204 -9.91 -2.78 17.68
CA MET A 204 -9.25 -2.19 16.51
C MET A 204 -7.84 -1.72 16.92
N PRO A 205 -6.85 -1.82 16.02
CA PRO A 205 -5.57 -1.18 16.27
C PRO A 205 -5.83 0.25 16.74
N VAL A 206 -5.53 0.51 18.01
CA VAL A 206 -5.67 1.84 18.60
C VAL A 206 -4.60 2.67 17.92
N GLU A 207 -5.00 3.76 17.30
CA GLU A 207 -4.03 4.75 16.82
C GLU A 207 -3.03 5.05 17.95
N PRO A 208 -1.72 4.93 17.69
CA PRO A 208 -0.75 5.33 18.69
C PRO A 208 -0.99 6.80 19.01
N ALA A 209 -1.26 7.11 20.28
CA ALA A 209 -1.41 8.48 20.72
C ALA A 209 -0.21 9.30 20.23
N PRO A 210 -0.41 10.51 19.71
CA PRO A 210 0.68 11.34 19.26
C PRO A 210 1.64 11.56 20.42
N ASN A 211 2.80 10.90 20.38
CA ASN A 211 3.85 11.12 21.38
C ASN A 211 4.22 12.58 21.39
N ALA A 212 4.40 13.11 22.60
CA ALA A 212 4.86 14.46 22.84
C ALA A 212 6.09 14.78 21.97
N LEU A 213 6.13 16.03 21.50
CA LEU A 213 7.22 16.64 20.73
C LEU A 213 8.58 16.01 21.05
N ALA A 214 9.12 15.24 20.12
CA ALA A 214 10.45 14.69 20.23
C ALA A 214 11.46 15.84 19.97
N THR A 215 12.04 16.35 21.03
CA THR A 215 13.24 17.21 20.95
C THR A 215 14.43 16.32 20.64
N GLY A 216 14.66 16.01 19.37
CA GLY A 216 15.86 15.30 18.91
C GLY A 216 16.97 16.27 18.55
N GLU A 217 18.21 15.87 18.81
CA GLU A 217 19.40 16.58 18.31
C GLU A 217 19.32 16.73 16.80
N GLN A 218 19.42 17.96 16.31
CA GLN A 218 19.36 18.29 14.89
C GLN A 218 20.60 17.79 14.16
N ASP A 219 20.52 16.63 13.53
CA ASP A 219 21.35 16.36 12.37
C ASP A 219 20.96 17.36 11.27
N ASN A 220 21.94 18.06 10.66
CA ASN A 220 21.76 19.07 9.61
C ASN A 220 21.17 18.46 8.29
N VAL A 221 20.41 17.40 8.36
CA VAL A 221 19.82 16.66 7.22
C VAL A 221 18.32 16.93 7.19
N PHE A 222 17.87 17.59 6.13
CA PHE A 222 16.44 17.87 5.91
C PHE A 222 15.73 16.59 5.47
N THR A 223 14.81 16.12 6.30
CA THR A 223 14.11 14.82 6.10
C THR A 223 12.73 15.01 5.50
N VAL A 224 12.42 14.28 4.45
CA VAL A 224 11.13 14.33 3.72
C VAL A 224 10.44 12.99 3.79
N ALA A 225 9.23 12.96 4.36
CA ALA A 225 8.34 11.82 4.24
C ALA A 225 7.54 11.92 2.93
N VAL A 226 7.69 10.94 2.07
CA VAL A 226 6.93 10.83 0.82
C VAL A 226 5.87 9.76 1.00
N ASP A 227 4.62 10.18 0.95
CA ASP A 227 3.46 9.32 1.13
C ASP A 227 2.87 8.93 -0.22
N ALA A 228 2.73 7.64 -0.44
CA ALA A 228 1.99 7.10 -1.58
C ALA A 228 0.54 6.86 -1.15
N GLY A 229 -0.39 7.69 -1.59
CA GLY A 229 -1.81 7.56 -1.26
C GLY A 229 -2.36 6.18 -1.55
N HIS A 230 -3.37 5.75 -0.76
CA HIS A 230 -4.01 4.43 -0.86
C HIS A 230 -3.06 3.26 -0.60
N GLY A 231 -3.45 2.03 -0.96
CA GLY A 231 -2.66 0.81 -0.78
C GLY A 231 -3.49 -0.36 -0.25
N GLY A 232 -3.04 -1.59 -0.49
CA GLY A 232 -3.70 -2.80 -0.04
C GLY A 232 -5.17 -2.88 -0.47
N ILE A 233 -6.06 -2.98 0.51
CA ILE A 233 -7.53 -3.03 0.31
C ILE A 233 -8.10 -1.73 -0.26
N ASP A 234 -7.45 -0.58 -0.03
CA ASP A 234 -7.84 0.70 -0.60
C ASP A 234 -7.14 0.91 -1.95
N ALA A 235 -7.87 0.66 -3.02
CA ALA A 235 -7.37 0.80 -4.38
C ALA A 235 -7.27 2.27 -4.84
N GLY A 236 -7.92 3.22 -4.14
CA GLY A 236 -8.13 4.58 -4.62
C GLY A 236 -9.04 4.63 -5.85
N ALA A 237 -8.89 5.67 -6.63
CA ALA A 237 -9.59 5.83 -7.90
C ALA A 237 -9.12 4.83 -8.96
N THR A 238 -9.93 4.68 -10.01
CA THR A 238 -9.63 3.76 -11.12
C THR A 238 -9.61 4.53 -12.43
N GLY A 239 -8.57 4.33 -13.21
CA GLY A 239 -8.40 4.92 -14.53
C GLY A 239 -9.57 4.65 -15.47
N ALA A 240 -10.02 5.69 -16.15
CA ALA A 240 -11.19 5.62 -17.03
C ALA A 240 -10.96 4.68 -18.21
N ALA A 241 -9.76 4.69 -18.81
CA ALA A 241 -9.40 3.94 -20.00
C ALA A 241 -8.70 2.61 -19.66
N THR A 242 -7.66 2.63 -18.83
CA THR A 242 -6.79 1.46 -18.58
C THR A 242 -7.23 0.60 -17.42
N LYS A 243 -8.12 1.10 -16.56
CA LYS A 243 -8.54 0.46 -15.31
C LYS A 243 -7.39 0.31 -14.30
N THR A 244 -6.32 1.05 -14.46
CA THR A 244 -5.21 1.09 -13.50
C THR A 244 -5.69 1.74 -12.19
N SER A 245 -5.39 1.13 -11.05
CA SER A 245 -5.72 1.68 -9.73
C SER A 245 -4.76 2.81 -9.35
N GLU A 246 -5.29 3.81 -8.66
CA GLU A 246 -4.53 4.95 -8.16
C GLU A 246 -3.36 4.52 -7.28
N LYS A 247 -3.54 3.56 -6.36
CA LYS A 247 -2.50 3.06 -5.46
C LYS A 247 -1.22 2.60 -6.19
N THR A 248 -1.35 2.09 -7.42
CA THR A 248 -0.21 1.66 -8.24
C THR A 248 0.55 2.87 -8.80
N ILE A 249 -0.19 3.90 -9.22
CA ILE A 249 0.37 5.14 -9.77
C ILE A 249 1.08 5.91 -8.67
N THR A 250 0.43 6.12 -7.54
CA THR A 250 0.99 6.88 -6.40
C THR A 250 2.26 6.25 -5.87
N LEU A 251 2.32 4.91 -5.77
CA LEU A 251 3.52 4.18 -5.36
C LEU A 251 4.68 4.36 -6.34
N ALA A 252 4.40 4.31 -7.65
CA ALA A 252 5.42 4.51 -8.66
C ALA A 252 6.02 5.93 -8.61
N PHE A 253 5.18 6.96 -8.43
CA PHE A 253 5.64 8.34 -8.25
C PHE A 253 6.40 8.54 -6.93
N ALA A 254 5.91 7.98 -5.82
CA ALA A 254 6.53 8.13 -4.52
C ALA A 254 7.95 7.54 -4.49
N ARG A 255 8.14 6.35 -5.06
CA ARG A 255 9.45 5.72 -5.20
C ARG A 255 10.40 6.61 -6.01
N MET A 256 9.96 7.10 -7.17
CA MET A 256 10.77 7.94 -8.03
C MET A 256 11.12 9.29 -7.38
N LEU A 257 10.16 9.91 -6.66
CA LEU A 257 10.42 11.14 -5.92
C LEU A 257 11.41 10.93 -4.78
N SER A 258 11.25 9.87 -3.99
CA SER A 258 12.17 9.53 -2.90
C SER A 258 13.59 9.31 -3.42
N GLU A 259 13.76 8.58 -4.53
CA GLU A 259 15.06 8.39 -5.17
C GLU A 259 15.68 9.71 -5.65
N ARG A 260 14.86 10.63 -6.18
CA ARG A 260 15.32 11.94 -6.64
C ARG A 260 15.76 12.82 -5.48
N LEU A 261 14.99 12.88 -4.42
CA LEU A 261 15.30 13.65 -3.21
C LEU A 261 16.59 13.15 -2.55
N ASN A 262 16.78 11.84 -2.45
CA ASN A 262 17.97 11.22 -1.88
C ASN A 262 19.26 11.47 -2.70
N LYS A 263 19.16 11.96 -3.93
CA LYS A 263 20.31 12.40 -4.75
C LYS A 263 20.72 13.86 -4.47
N ILE A 264 19.91 14.61 -3.71
CA ILE A 264 20.19 16.00 -3.38
C ILE A 264 20.95 16.05 -2.05
N ALA A 265 22.14 16.66 -2.05
CA ALA A 265 22.96 16.78 -0.84
C ALA A 265 22.18 17.49 0.28
N GLY A 266 22.21 16.93 1.49
CA GLY A 266 21.53 17.45 2.67
C GLY A 266 20.03 17.22 2.70
N ILE A 267 19.47 16.38 1.80
CA ILE A 267 18.10 15.88 1.87
C ILE A 267 18.11 14.36 2.03
N LYS A 268 17.28 13.86 2.95
CA LYS A 268 16.96 12.43 3.12
C LYS A 268 15.47 12.27 2.92
N ALA A 269 15.07 11.34 2.07
CA ALA A 269 13.66 11.01 1.87
C ALA A 269 13.40 9.55 2.21
N PHE A 270 12.24 9.27 2.79
CA PHE A 270 11.74 7.93 3.02
C PHE A 270 10.27 7.84 2.60
N LEU A 271 9.81 6.61 2.36
CA LEU A 271 8.44 6.30 1.96
C LEU A 271 7.62 5.93 3.19
N THR A 272 6.34 6.31 3.24
CA THR A 272 5.40 5.79 4.24
C THR A 272 5.08 4.33 3.97
N ARG A 273 4.95 3.93 2.69
CA ARG A 273 4.89 2.55 2.22
C ARG A 273 5.74 2.40 0.97
N ASP A 274 6.40 1.27 0.84
CA ASP A 274 7.22 0.91 -0.33
C ASP A 274 6.66 -0.30 -1.12
N ASP A 275 5.54 -0.86 -0.67
CA ASP A 275 4.81 -1.95 -1.31
C ASP A 275 3.30 -1.66 -1.41
N ASP A 276 2.48 -2.68 -1.75
CA ASP A 276 1.02 -2.58 -1.82
C ASP A 276 0.35 -2.86 -0.48
N THR A 277 0.82 -2.21 0.59
CA THR A 277 0.29 -2.27 1.96
C THR A 277 -0.74 -1.16 2.19
N PHE A 278 -1.81 -1.46 2.91
CA PHE A 278 -2.74 -0.45 3.43
C PHE A 278 -2.12 0.23 4.64
N LEU A 279 -2.21 1.57 4.67
CA LEU A 279 -1.92 2.38 5.86
C LEU A 279 -3.12 3.28 6.13
N SER A 280 -3.57 3.34 7.37
CA SER A 280 -4.58 4.32 7.79
C SER A 280 -4.03 5.75 7.66
N LEU A 281 -4.93 6.72 7.58
CA LEU A 281 -4.54 8.14 7.46
C LEU A 281 -3.68 8.60 8.64
N SER A 282 -3.96 8.11 9.84
CA SER A 282 -3.20 8.41 11.05
C SER A 282 -1.85 7.69 11.10
N GLU A 283 -1.75 6.46 10.60
CA GLU A 283 -0.47 5.74 10.50
C GLU A 283 0.52 6.49 9.59
N ARG A 284 0.05 7.05 8.47
CA ARG A 284 0.89 7.86 7.56
C ARG A 284 1.52 9.05 8.29
N VAL A 285 0.70 9.79 9.05
CA VAL A 285 1.16 10.91 9.90
C VAL A 285 2.12 10.42 10.98
N THR A 286 1.80 9.31 11.63
CA THR A 286 2.64 8.72 12.68
C THR A 286 4.01 8.30 12.15
N LEU A 287 4.08 7.65 10.99
CA LEU A 287 5.32 7.27 10.33
C LEU A 287 6.16 8.50 9.95
N ALA A 288 5.54 9.57 9.44
CA ALA A 288 6.23 10.82 9.16
C ALA A 288 6.88 11.41 10.42
N ARG A 289 6.14 11.42 11.55
CA ARG A 289 6.66 11.92 12.84
C ARG A 289 7.75 11.03 13.43
N GLN A 290 7.59 9.70 13.38
CA GLN A 290 8.61 8.74 13.83
C GLN A 290 9.89 8.82 13.00
N GLY A 291 9.77 9.11 11.71
CA GLY A 291 10.90 9.35 10.82
C GLY A 291 11.52 10.74 10.96
N HIS A 292 11.06 11.57 11.93
CA HIS A 292 11.50 12.95 12.14
C HIS A 292 11.48 13.76 10.84
N ALA A 293 10.37 13.68 10.10
CA ALA A 293 10.23 14.40 8.86
C ALA A 293 10.09 15.91 9.11
N ASP A 294 10.87 16.70 8.39
CA ASP A 294 10.73 18.16 8.32
C ASP A 294 9.66 18.58 7.32
N LEU A 295 9.22 17.63 6.48
CA LEU A 295 8.25 17.83 5.41
C LEU A 295 7.49 16.55 5.09
N PHE A 296 6.18 16.66 4.86
CA PHE A 296 5.33 15.55 4.41
C PHE A 296 4.69 15.88 3.06
N VAL A 297 4.84 14.99 2.08
CA VAL A 297 4.28 15.11 0.74
C VAL A 297 3.46 13.87 0.43
N SER A 298 2.13 13.99 0.38
CA SER A 298 1.22 12.92 -0.02
C SER A 298 0.89 13.04 -1.51
N LEU A 299 1.00 11.94 -2.25
CA LEU A 299 0.80 11.87 -3.70
C LEU A 299 -0.47 11.12 -4.03
N HIS A 300 -1.32 11.73 -4.86
CA HIS A 300 -2.62 11.23 -5.28
C HIS A 300 -2.87 11.43 -6.78
N ALA A 301 -3.90 10.78 -7.32
CA ALA A 301 -4.36 10.91 -8.70
C ALA A 301 -5.84 10.51 -8.80
N ASP A 302 -6.69 11.19 -8.07
CA ASP A 302 -8.11 10.86 -7.91
C ASP A 302 -8.94 11.10 -9.20
N THR A 303 -10.23 10.98 -9.11
CA THR A 303 -11.19 11.23 -10.20
C THR A 303 -12.07 12.42 -9.87
N LEU A 304 -12.50 13.13 -10.90
CA LEU A 304 -13.49 14.20 -10.81
C LEU A 304 -14.76 13.84 -11.58
N ALA A 305 -15.91 14.37 -11.12
CA ALA A 305 -17.16 14.24 -11.86
C ALA A 305 -17.07 14.90 -13.25
N GLN A 306 -16.36 16.02 -13.34
CA GLN A 306 -16.07 16.73 -14.58
C GLN A 306 -14.84 16.11 -15.26
N LYS A 307 -15.05 15.37 -16.34
CA LYS A 307 -14.00 14.64 -17.06
C LYS A 307 -13.09 15.53 -17.92
N ASP A 308 -13.46 16.77 -18.16
CA ASP A 308 -12.69 17.77 -18.91
C ASP A 308 -11.64 18.48 -18.05
N ILE A 309 -11.77 18.44 -16.71
CA ILE A 309 -10.77 19.00 -15.81
C ILE A 309 -9.53 18.10 -15.82
N ARG A 310 -8.36 18.74 -15.99
CA ARG A 310 -7.07 18.07 -16.06
C ARG A 310 -5.94 18.95 -15.52
N GLY A 311 -4.84 18.31 -15.13
CA GLY A 311 -3.63 18.94 -14.61
C GLY A 311 -3.49 18.79 -13.10
N ALA A 312 -2.28 19.07 -12.60
CA ALA A 312 -1.94 18.90 -11.21
C ALA A 312 -2.56 19.98 -10.30
N THR A 313 -2.77 19.62 -9.03
CA THR A 313 -3.32 20.51 -8.00
C THR A 313 -2.62 20.24 -6.67
N VAL A 314 -2.28 21.26 -5.92
CA VAL A 314 -1.68 21.14 -4.58
C VAL A 314 -2.69 21.57 -3.53
N TYR A 315 -2.82 20.74 -2.50
CA TYR A 315 -3.73 20.99 -1.38
C TYR A 315 -2.97 21.19 -0.07
N THR A 316 -3.45 22.13 0.74
CA THR A 316 -3.03 22.34 2.14
C THR A 316 -4.19 22.11 3.09
N LEU A 317 -3.89 21.82 4.35
CA LEU A 317 -4.91 21.65 5.39
C LEU A 317 -5.62 22.96 5.69
N SER A 318 -6.96 22.91 5.84
CA SER A 318 -7.77 24.00 6.37
C SER A 318 -9.11 23.47 6.88
N ASP A 319 -9.65 24.06 7.92
CA ASP A 319 -10.98 23.71 8.45
C ASP A 319 -12.11 24.08 7.47
N ARG A 320 -11.86 25.00 6.54
CA ARG A 320 -12.82 25.37 5.47
C ARG A 320 -12.21 25.04 4.14
N ALA A 321 -13.01 24.44 3.26
CA ALA A 321 -12.57 24.18 1.90
C ALA A 321 -12.55 25.47 1.06
N SER A 322 -11.58 25.55 0.13
CA SER A 322 -11.47 26.66 -0.84
C SER A 322 -12.67 26.72 -1.78
N ASP A 323 -13.22 25.58 -2.11
CA ASP A 323 -14.36 25.40 -3.01
C ASP A 323 -14.95 23.99 -2.88
N ARG A 324 -16.09 23.78 -3.56
CA ARG A 324 -16.81 22.49 -3.51
C ARG A 324 -15.99 21.31 -4.05
N MET A 325 -15.11 21.54 -5.03
CA MET A 325 -14.27 20.46 -5.56
C MET A 325 -13.28 19.97 -4.49
N ALA A 326 -12.60 20.89 -3.81
CA ALA A 326 -11.69 20.58 -2.71
C ALA A 326 -12.43 19.91 -1.52
N GLU A 327 -13.64 20.37 -1.20
CA GLU A 327 -14.48 19.76 -0.15
C GLU A 327 -14.83 18.30 -0.48
N ASN A 328 -15.32 18.05 -1.69
CA ASN A 328 -15.70 16.70 -2.11
C ASN A 328 -14.50 15.76 -2.21
N LEU A 329 -13.35 16.26 -2.66
CA LEU A 329 -12.12 15.47 -2.74
C LEU A 329 -11.64 15.08 -1.33
N ALA A 330 -11.53 16.05 -0.43
CA ALA A 330 -11.15 15.77 0.97
C ALA A 330 -12.12 14.80 1.66
N ALA A 331 -13.44 14.91 1.38
CA ALA A 331 -14.42 13.98 1.93
C ALA A 331 -14.19 12.53 1.45
N ARG A 332 -13.79 12.33 0.17
CA ARG A 332 -13.48 10.99 -0.36
C ARG A 332 -12.18 10.44 0.20
N GLU A 333 -11.12 11.24 0.21
CA GLU A 333 -9.83 10.83 0.76
C GLU A 333 -9.94 10.42 2.24
N ASN A 334 -10.75 11.15 3.01
CA ASN A 334 -10.99 10.86 4.42
C ASN A 334 -11.80 9.58 4.66
N LEU A 335 -12.39 8.96 3.62
CA LEU A 335 -13.09 7.67 3.72
C LEU A 335 -12.16 6.45 3.64
N SER A 336 -10.87 6.63 3.34
CA SER A 336 -9.89 5.54 3.19
C SER A 336 -9.93 4.58 4.38
N ASP A 337 -9.90 5.09 5.60
CA ASP A 337 -9.96 4.29 6.83
C ASP A 337 -11.30 3.54 6.97
N GLU A 338 -12.42 4.19 6.64
CA GLU A 338 -13.74 3.54 6.66
C GLU A 338 -13.80 2.38 5.66
N LEU A 339 -13.21 2.55 4.47
CA LEU A 339 -13.17 1.52 3.43
C LEU A 339 -12.38 0.29 3.87
N ALA A 340 -11.33 0.47 4.67
CA ALA A 340 -10.55 -0.60 5.27
C ALA A 340 -11.18 -1.19 6.55
N GLY A 341 -12.34 -0.69 6.97
CA GLY A 341 -13.08 -1.21 8.13
C GLY A 341 -12.73 -0.55 9.46
N PHE A 342 -11.94 0.52 9.47
CA PHE A 342 -11.68 1.29 10.69
C PHE A 342 -12.88 2.18 11.04
N SER A 343 -13.11 2.41 12.35
CA SER A 343 -14.10 3.38 12.80
C SER A 343 -13.51 4.78 12.72
N ILE A 344 -14.22 5.70 12.12
CA ILE A 344 -13.88 7.12 12.24
C ILE A 344 -14.23 7.55 13.66
N HIS A 345 -13.27 7.53 14.56
CA HIS A 345 -13.42 8.15 15.86
C HIS A 345 -13.20 9.66 15.66
N SER A 346 -14.29 10.41 15.56
CA SER A 346 -14.28 11.81 15.99
C SER A 346 -14.15 11.78 17.51
N GLY A 347 -12.92 11.65 18.00
CA GLY A 347 -12.63 11.89 19.41
C GLY A 347 -13.15 13.27 19.80
N PRO A 348 -13.54 13.49 21.08
CA PRO A 348 -13.87 14.83 21.52
C PRO A 348 -12.68 15.73 21.17
N PRO A 349 -12.92 16.98 20.72
CA PRO A 349 -11.84 17.90 20.50
C PRO A 349 -11.07 17.97 21.83
N GLU A 350 -9.83 17.44 21.83
CA GLU A 350 -8.95 17.65 22.96
C GLU A 350 -8.92 19.12 23.24
N VAL A 351 -8.99 19.50 24.53
CA VAL A 351 -8.86 20.90 24.94
C VAL A 351 -7.54 21.37 24.35
N ALA A 352 -7.64 22.13 23.28
CA ALA A 352 -6.50 22.49 22.47
C ALA A 352 -5.55 23.29 23.36
N ASP A 353 -4.39 22.71 23.64
CA ASP A 353 -3.29 23.45 24.24
C ASP A 353 -2.99 24.63 23.29
N ILE A 354 -3.02 25.86 23.84
CA ILE A 354 -2.75 27.09 23.09
C ILE A 354 -1.43 27.00 22.33
N LEU A 355 -0.43 26.29 22.88
CA LEU A 355 0.85 26.03 22.24
C LEU A 355 0.71 25.12 20.99
N LEU A 356 -0.16 24.14 21.04
CA LEU A 356 -0.44 23.26 19.91
C LEU A 356 -1.17 24.02 18.78
N ASP A 357 -2.07 24.94 19.11
CA ASP A 357 -2.75 25.78 18.14
C ASP A 357 -1.80 26.79 17.47
N LEU A 358 -0.84 27.33 18.21
CA LEU A 358 0.21 28.18 17.65
C LEU A 358 1.13 27.39 16.70
N ALA A 359 1.58 26.20 17.11
CA ALA A 359 2.39 25.34 16.26
C ALA A 359 1.66 24.98 14.96
N ARG A 360 0.36 24.65 15.04
CA ARG A 360 -0.46 24.37 13.86
C ARG A 360 -0.55 25.54 12.88
N ARG A 361 -0.66 26.76 13.37
CA ARG A 361 -0.72 27.98 12.52
C ARG A 361 0.60 28.24 11.82
N GLU A 362 1.70 28.05 12.49
CA GLU A 362 3.03 28.18 11.92
C GLU A 362 3.28 27.10 10.85
N THR A 363 3.00 25.84 11.18
CA THR A 363 3.08 24.70 10.26
C THR A 363 2.19 24.90 9.02
N GLN A 364 0.99 25.47 9.18
CA GLN A 364 0.12 25.80 8.07
C GLN A 364 0.74 26.87 7.16
N ALA A 365 1.36 27.92 7.70
CA ALA A 365 2.04 28.94 6.90
C ALA A 365 3.19 28.32 6.08
N PHE A 366 3.96 27.43 6.66
CA PHE A 366 5.01 26.69 5.97
C PHE A 366 4.45 25.76 4.88
N SER A 367 3.33 25.09 5.13
CA SER A 367 2.63 24.26 4.12
C SER A 367 2.18 25.11 2.92
N VAL A 368 1.65 26.31 3.15
CA VAL A 368 1.27 27.25 2.08
C VAL A 368 2.50 27.71 1.29
N ALA A 369 3.61 28.00 1.96
CA ALA A 369 4.86 28.38 1.29
C ALA A 369 5.41 27.22 0.41
N LEU A 370 5.32 25.97 0.89
CA LEU A 370 5.67 24.80 0.10
C LEU A 370 4.75 24.66 -1.12
N ALA A 371 3.44 24.74 -0.93
CA ALA A 371 2.46 24.66 -2.03
C ALA A 371 2.76 25.71 -3.12
N SER A 372 3.09 26.93 -2.73
CA SER A 372 3.50 27.99 -3.68
C SER A 372 4.78 27.60 -4.44
N ASN A 373 5.79 27.06 -3.77
CA ASN A 373 7.02 26.60 -4.43
C ASN A 373 6.76 25.46 -5.44
N VAL A 374 5.80 24.55 -5.14
CA VAL A 374 5.40 23.47 -6.05
C VAL A 374 4.72 24.06 -7.28
N VAL A 375 3.73 24.94 -7.08
CA VAL A 375 3.04 25.62 -8.20
C VAL A 375 4.03 26.34 -9.10
N GLU A 376 4.90 27.19 -8.53
CA GLU A 376 5.95 27.90 -9.27
C GLU A 376 6.87 26.95 -10.07
N SER A 377 7.19 25.78 -9.50
CA SER A 377 8.04 24.78 -10.15
C SER A 377 7.34 24.10 -11.33
N PHE A 378 6.02 24.00 -11.27
CA PHE A 378 5.20 23.35 -12.30
C PHE A 378 4.79 24.30 -13.42
N GLU A 379 4.67 25.61 -13.17
CA GLU A 379 4.25 26.60 -14.16
C GLU A 379 5.05 26.50 -15.45
N GLY A 380 4.33 26.43 -16.59
CA GLY A 380 4.91 26.29 -17.91
C GLY A 380 5.62 24.94 -18.21
N GLN A 381 5.69 24.03 -17.21
CA GLN A 381 6.37 22.74 -17.35
C GLN A 381 5.40 21.56 -17.21
N ILE A 382 4.53 21.61 -16.24
CA ILE A 382 3.50 20.61 -15.90
C ILE A 382 2.15 21.30 -16.03
N GLY A 383 1.17 20.62 -16.62
CA GLY A 383 -0.20 21.13 -16.70
C GLY A 383 -0.77 21.31 -15.30
N LEU A 384 -1.30 22.49 -15.02
CA LEU A 384 -1.97 22.82 -13.76
C LEU A 384 -3.44 23.14 -14.04
N ILE A 385 -4.30 22.83 -13.07
CA ILE A 385 -5.70 23.30 -13.13
C ILE A 385 -5.78 24.81 -12.88
N ASN A 386 -6.96 25.40 -13.15
CA ASN A 386 -7.24 26.76 -12.70
C ASN A 386 -7.25 26.83 -11.17
N ASN A 387 -6.55 27.79 -10.58
CA ASN A 387 -6.32 27.90 -9.13
C ASN A 387 -5.67 26.62 -8.59
N PRO A 388 -4.41 26.35 -8.91
CA PRO A 388 -3.75 25.09 -8.62
C PRO A 388 -3.40 24.90 -7.14
N HIS A 389 -3.40 25.95 -6.31
CA HIS A 389 -3.31 25.82 -4.86
C HIS A 389 -4.71 25.94 -4.25
N ARG A 390 -5.13 24.89 -3.55
CA ARG A 390 -6.41 24.77 -2.87
C ARG A 390 -6.22 24.31 -1.44
N TYR A 391 -7.29 24.30 -0.65
CA TYR A 391 -7.24 23.84 0.73
C TYR A 391 -8.56 23.21 1.15
N ALA A 392 -8.51 22.21 2.04
CA ALA A 392 -9.66 21.55 2.66
C ALA A 392 -9.24 20.72 3.88
N GLY A 393 -10.20 20.04 4.51
CA GLY A 393 -10.03 19.28 5.74
C GLY A 393 -9.45 17.87 5.53
N PHE A 394 -8.32 17.74 4.84
CA PHE A 394 -7.64 16.45 4.62
C PHE A 394 -7.07 15.90 5.93
N GLN A 395 -7.50 14.69 6.33
CA GLN A 395 -7.03 14.08 7.58
C GLN A 395 -5.54 13.70 7.51
N VAL A 396 -5.06 13.25 6.36
CA VAL A 396 -3.65 12.89 6.15
C VAL A 396 -2.69 14.08 6.33
N LEU A 397 -3.17 15.32 6.24
CA LEU A 397 -2.36 16.53 6.43
C LEU A 397 -2.42 17.10 7.86
N ARG A 398 -2.96 16.38 8.83
CA ARG A 398 -3.20 16.88 10.19
C ARG A 398 -2.00 16.78 11.14
N ALA A 399 -0.78 16.53 10.64
CA ALA A 399 0.42 16.63 11.47
C ALA A 399 0.53 18.06 12.04
N PRO A 400 0.55 18.24 13.38
CA PRO A 400 0.56 19.60 13.95
C PRO A 400 1.92 20.29 13.83
N ASP A 401 2.96 19.51 13.62
CA ASP A 401 4.37 19.87 13.71
C ASP A 401 5.15 19.65 12.41
N ILE A 402 4.51 19.13 11.35
CA ILE A 402 5.16 18.85 10.06
C ILE A 402 4.43 19.60 8.93
N PRO A 403 5.08 20.56 8.24
CA PRO A 403 4.53 21.16 7.02
C PRO A 403 4.16 20.09 6.00
N SER A 404 2.91 20.13 5.53
CA SER A 404 2.32 19.02 4.76
C SER A 404 1.55 19.51 3.56
N VAL A 405 1.69 18.83 2.42
CA VAL A 405 0.87 19.05 1.22
C VAL A 405 0.38 17.73 0.66
N LEU A 406 -0.82 17.75 0.06
CA LEU A 406 -1.31 16.69 -0.80
C LEU A 406 -1.24 17.19 -2.24
N LEU A 407 -0.66 16.39 -3.11
CA LEU A 407 -0.50 16.70 -4.54
C LEU A 407 -1.32 15.72 -5.37
N GLU A 408 -2.36 16.26 -6.02
CA GLU A 408 -2.99 15.57 -7.13
C GLU A 408 -2.10 15.74 -8.36
N LEU A 409 -1.55 14.65 -8.85
CA LEU A 409 -0.64 14.63 -10.00
C LEU A 409 -1.36 14.89 -11.34
N GLY A 410 -2.66 14.64 -11.37
CA GLY A 410 -3.61 14.71 -12.47
C GLY A 410 -4.84 13.91 -12.10
N PHE A 411 -5.84 13.84 -12.97
CA PHE A 411 -7.10 13.17 -12.65
C PHE A 411 -7.35 11.96 -13.53
N LEU A 412 -7.51 10.78 -12.92
CA LEU A 412 -7.78 9.50 -13.60
C LEU A 412 -9.13 9.47 -14.34
N SER A 413 -10.02 10.43 -14.08
CA SER A 413 -11.24 10.65 -14.86
C SER A 413 -10.97 11.25 -16.25
N ASN A 414 -9.81 11.88 -16.46
CA ASN A 414 -9.41 12.48 -17.73
C ASN A 414 -8.42 11.56 -18.47
N THR A 415 -8.75 11.17 -19.69
CA THR A 415 -7.94 10.20 -20.45
C THR A 415 -6.55 10.72 -20.85
N GLU A 416 -6.38 12.04 -20.99
CA GLU A 416 -5.06 12.62 -21.29
C GLU A 416 -4.19 12.67 -20.04
N ASP A 417 -4.75 13.00 -18.87
CA ASP A 417 -4.02 12.91 -17.61
C ASP A 417 -3.67 11.46 -17.28
N GLU A 418 -4.58 10.51 -17.49
CA GLU A 418 -4.32 9.08 -17.28
C GLU A 418 -3.14 8.59 -18.13
N LYS A 419 -3.05 8.99 -19.41
CA LYS A 419 -1.90 8.67 -20.27
C LYS A 419 -0.60 9.25 -19.71
N LEU A 420 -0.61 10.50 -19.25
CA LEU A 420 0.55 11.17 -18.69
C LEU A 420 0.98 10.49 -17.37
N LEU A 421 0.05 10.16 -16.48
CA LEU A 421 0.31 9.48 -15.21
C LEU A 421 0.99 8.11 -15.42
N LEU A 422 0.72 7.43 -16.52
CA LEU A 422 1.32 6.16 -16.90
C LEU A 422 2.62 6.30 -17.69
N ASP A 423 2.95 7.50 -18.20
CA ASP A 423 4.16 7.77 -18.98
C ASP A 423 5.38 8.00 -18.06
N GLU A 424 6.42 7.19 -18.23
CA GLU A 424 7.63 7.26 -17.39
C GLU A 424 8.42 8.56 -17.58
N ALA A 425 8.49 9.09 -18.79
CA ALA A 425 9.20 10.33 -19.05
C ALA A 425 8.49 11.51 -18.41
N TRP A 426 7.15 11.52 -18.43
CA TRP A 426 6.36 12.51 -17.75
C TRP A 426 6.48 12.40 -16.23
N ARG A 427 6.45 11.19 -15.67
CA ARG A 427 6.70 10.96 -14.22
C ARG A 427 8.06 11.49 -13.79
N THR A 428 9.10 11.21 -14.57
CA THR A 428 10.44 11.75 -14.35
C THR A 428 10.42 13.28 -14.30
N LYS A 429 9.77 13.91 -15.27
CA LYS A 429 9.66 15.38 -15.34
C LYS A 429 8.95 15.96 -14.12
N VAL A 430 7.83 15.36 -13.69
CA VAL A 430 7.08 15.80 -12.51
C VAL A 430 7.92 15.66 -11.24
N THR A 431 8.54 14.50 -11.04
CA THR A 431 9.36 14.25 -9.84
C THR A 431 10.60 15.13 -9.79
N ASP A 432 11.21 15.46 -10.93
CA ASP A 432 12.31 16.44 -11.01
C ASP A 432 11.84 17.84 -10.56
N ARG A 433 10.69 18.30 -11.08
CA ARG A 433 10.15 19.61 -10.70
C ARG A 433 9.74 19.66 -9.24
N LEU A 434 9.16 18.57 -8.71
CA LEU A 434 8.77 18.49 -7.30
C LEU A 434 10.01 18.45 -6.38
N ALA A 435 11.04 17.70 -6.74
CA ALA A 435 12.31 17.69 -6.01
C ALA A 435 12.99 19.07 -5.99
N ASP A 436 12.94 19.79 -7.11
CA ASP A 436 13.41 21.18 -7.18
C ASP A 436 12.61 22.13 -6.26
N ALA A 437 11.29 21.94 -6.16
CA ALA A 437 10.44 22.71 -5.26
C ALA A 437 10.80 22.47 -3.79
N VAL A 438 10.97 21.21 -3.40
CA VAL A 438 11.38 20.80 -2.05
C VAL A 438 12.77 21.38 -1.72
N ARG A 439 13.72 21.26 -2.65
CA ARG A 439 15.07 21.84 -2.45
C ARG A 439 15.01 23.35 -2.21
N ARG A 440 14.25 24.10 -3.04
CA ARG A 440 14.09 25.56 -2.85
C ARG A 440 13.40 25.90 -1.55
N TYR A 441 12.40 25.12 -1.14
CA TYR A 441 11.74 25.28 0.14
C TYR A 441 12.74 25.13 1.31
N ARG A 442 13.50 24.01 1.34
CA ARG A 442 14.55 23.79 2.34
C ARG A 442 15.56 24.94 2.40
N ASP A 443 16.08 25.35 1.24
CA ASP A 443 17.12 26.38 1.17
C ASP A 443 16.61 27.73 1.76
N ARG A 444 15.32 28.05 1.52
CA ARG A 444 14.68 29.23 2.13
C ARG A 444 14.44 29.06 3.63
N ALA A 445 14.01 27.87 4.08
CA ALA A 445 13.80 27.58 5.49
C ALA A 445 15.11 27.72 6.28
N LEU A 446 16.20 27.13 5.79
CA LEU A 446 17.52 27.25 6.41
C LEU A 446 18.07 28.70 6.39
N ALA A 447 17.80 29.48 5.35
CA ALA A 447 18.23 30.88 5.27
C ALA A 447 17.48 31.80 6.24
N ASN A 448 16.28 31.46 6.64
CA ASN A 448 15.42 32.26 7.54
C ASN A 448 15.58 31.84 9.02
N GLY A 449 16.50 30.93 9.33
CA GLY A 449 16.86 30.56 10.70
C GLY A 449 15.99 29.47 11.29
N GLY A 450 15.48 28.56 10.40
CA GLY A 450 14.77 27.32 10.67
C GLY A 450 13.96 27.26 11.92
#